data_a2345ea0374b5b01d33c867a534c84fe
#
_entry.id   a2345ea0374b5b01d33c867a534c84fe
#
_cell.length_a   1.000
_cell.length_b   1.000
_cell.length_c   1.000
_cell.angle_alpha   90.00
_cell.angle_beta   90.00
_cell.angle_gamma   90.00
#
_symmetry.space_group_name_H-M   'P 1'
#
loop_
_entity.id
_entity.type
_entity.pdbx_description
1 polymer ?
#
loop_
_entity_poly.entity_id
_entity_poly.type
_entity_poly.pdbx_seq_one_letter_code
_entity_poly.pdbx_strand_id
1 'polypeptide(L)'
;MYSTNLLTNRAVVFTSNGDPMKVVRVVSFPKLPPPRPKSVNIRYVLSPINPSDINVIEGVYPTKPEARADLARVGPGSAEEPCFIVGNEGLAEVQEVGEGVNDLVPGDRVVMVKPQSGTWSTGATVGEQDVIKVPKIGGATVSEVQGATMSVNPPTAYNMLNNFVELRPGDWIVQNGANSAVGQAVIQIAAHRELKSVNFVRDRPSFSSLENDLKELGATHVLPLELLSDRSARSKVKELTEGANIRLALNCVSGPTTAAMVGLLGPDGHLVSYGAMSKQPLLLPTSAFIFKGLTAHGFMQNRWYRENGLKKREELMNELAKLMGIGKLREPRHMILDIPRTVSDDDATSKIRDIVEKVTSGKGMFGRKVLLRFET
;
A
#
# COMPACT_ATOMS: atom_id res chain seq x y z
N MET A 1 -36.10 -6.99 -20.90
CA MET A 1 -34.84 -7.75 -20.98
C MET A 1 -33.78 -6.84 -21.62
N TYR A 2 -32.94 -6.17 -20.85
CA TYR A 2 -31.80 -5.46 -21.42
C TYR A 2 -30.77 -6.53 -21.78
N SER A 3 -30.33 -6.49 -23.04
CA SER A 3 -29.34 -7.42 -23.59
C SER A 3 -28.09 -7.42 -22.70
N THR A 4 -27.70 -8.56 -22.17
CA THR A 4 -26.52 -8.79 -21.35
C THR A 4 -25.19 -8.43 -22.04
N ASN A 5 -25.25 -8.07 -23.32
CA ASN A 5 -24.08 -7.67 -24.14
C ASN A 5 -23.63 -6.19 -23.99
N LEU A 6 -24.31 -5.38 -23.17
CA LEU A 6 -23.99 -3.95 -22.98
C LEU A 6 -23.24 -3.65 -21.68
N LEU A 7 -23.15 -4.59 -20.75
CA LEU A 7 -22.42 -4.42 -19.50
C LEU A 7 -20.99 -4.94 -19.69
N THR A 8 -20.03 -4.02 -19.89
CA THR A 8 -18.65 -4.37 -20.19
C THR A 8 -17.70 -4.04 -19.04
N ASN A 9 -18.13 -3.24 -18.09
CA ASN A 9 -17.33 -2.82 -16.93
C ASN A 9 -17.80 -3.53 -15.66
N ARG A 10 -16.88 -3.69 -14.71
CA ARG A 10 -17.12 -4.27 -13.39
C ARG A 10 -16.46 -3.43 -12.31
N ALA A 11 -17.03 -3.41 -11.13
CA ALA A 11 -16.44 -2.80 -9.94
C ALA A 11 -16.74 -3.60 -8.69
N VAL A 12 -15.82 -3.57 -7.72
CA VAL A 12 -16.05 -4.04 -6.36
C VAL A 12 -16.64 -2.90 -5.55
N VAL A 13 -17.84 -3.09 -5.04
CA VAL A 13 -18.60 -2.05 -4.36
C VAL A 13 -19.09 -2.48 -2.97
N PHE A 14 -19.42 -1.49 -2.15
CA PHE A 14 -20.18 -1.63 -0.91
C PHE A 14 -21.16 -0.45 -0.76
N THR A 15 -22.27 -0.66 -0.03
CA THR A 15 -23.29 0.38 0.22
C THR A 15 -23.29 0.85 1.67
N SER A 16 -22.85 0.00 2.58
CA SER A 16 -22.71 0.29 4.00
C SER A 16 -21.38 -0.23 4.52
N ASN A 17 -20.82 0.44 5.53
CA ASN A 17 -19.64 -0.06 6.21
C ASN A 17 -19.96 -1.33 7.00
N GLY A 18 -18.99 -2.23 7.12
CA GLY A 18 -19.14 -3.46 7.89
C GLY A 18 -18.07 -4.51 7.57
N ASP A 19 -18.38 -5.74 7.92
CA ASP A 19 -17.55 -6.90 7.61
C ASP A 19 -17.38 -7.05 6.10
N PRO A 20 -16.15 -6.95 5.55
CA PRO A 20 -15.90 -7.06 4.11
C PRO A 20 -16.50 -8.31 3.47
N MET A 21 -16.54 -9.43 4.23
CA MET A 21 -17.11 -10.70 3.75
C MET A 21 -18.61 -10.64 3.50
N LYS A 22 -19.31 -9.66 4.08
CA LYS A 22 -20.76 -9.48 3.97
C LYS A 22 -21.14 -8.34 3.04
N VAL A 23 -20.43 -7.20 3.14
CA VAL A 23 -20.85 -5.96 2.48
C VAL A 23 -20.28 -5.78 1.08
N VAL A 24 -19.13 -6.42 0.77
CA VAL A 24 -18.47 -6.28 -0.54
C VAL A 24 -19.16 -7.15 -1.59
N ARG A 25 -19.35 -6.59 -2.78
CA ARG A 25 -19.87 -7.32 -3.96
C ARG A 25 -19.27 -6.77 -5.25
N VAL A 26 -19.27 -7.58 -6.29
CA VAL A 26 -18.97 -7.16 -7.67
C VAL A 26 -20.27 -6.79 -8.35
N VAL A 27 -20.25 -5.70 -9.11
CA VAL A 27 -21.37 -5.29 -9.96
C VAL A 27 -20.87 -4.98 -11.36
N SER A 28 -21.66 -5.39 -12.35
CA SER A 28 -21.43 -5.04 -13.75
C SER A 28 -22.16 -3.76 -14.11
N PHE A 29 -21.54 -2.91 -14.94
CA PHE A 29 -22.14 -1.66 -15.38
C PHE A 29 -21.81 -1.36 -16.86
N PRO A 30 -22.54 -0.43 -17.52
CA PRO A 30 -22.36 -0.13 -18.94
C PRO A 30 -20.94 0.37 -19.26
N LYS A 31 -20.57 0.27 -20.54
CA LYS A 31 -19.37 0.91 -21.08
C LYS A 31 -19.37 2.41 -20.72
N LEU A 32 -18.20 2.93 -20.39
CA LEU A 32 -18.04 4.37 -20.14
C LEU A 32 -18.41 5.15 -21.41
N PRO A 33 -19.15 6.27 -21.28
CA PRO A 33 -19.38 7.15 -22.39
C PRO A 33 -18.08 7.82 -22.85
N PRO A 34 -18.03 8.44 -24.05
CA PRO A 34 -16.91 9.27 -24.44
C PRO A 34 -16.56 10.29 -23.34
N PRO A 35 -15.28 10.54 -23.07
CA PRO A 35 -14.89 11.42 -21.96
C PRO A 35 -15.32 12.87 -22.23
N ARG A 36 -15.71 13.55 -21.16
CA ARG A 36 -16.03 14.99 -21.21
C ARG A 36 -14.77 15.82 -21.48
N PRO A 37 -14.91 17.11 -21.87
CA PRO A 37 -13.76 18.00 -21.98
C PRO A 37 -12.89 17.98 -20.72
N LYS A 38 -11.55 17.98 -20.90
CA LYS A 38 -10.54 17.91 -19.82
C LYS A 38 -10.62 16.63 -18.97
N SER A 39 -11.20 15.57 -19.49
CA SER A 39 -11.21 14.26 -18.81
C SER A 39 -10.76 13.14 -19.76
N VAL A 40 -10.41 11.99 -19.17
CA VAL A 40 -9.96 10.81 -19.88
C VAL A 40 -10.71 9.58 -19.37
N ASN A 41 -10.96 8.62 -20.26
CA ASN A 41 -11.36 7.27 -19.88
C ASN A 41 -10.10 6.43 -19.66
N ILE A 42 -9.99 5.84 -18.49
CA ILE A 42 -8.89 4.96 -18.10
C ILE A 42 -9.39 3.54 -17.87
N ARG A 43 -8.52 2.57 -18.12
CA ARG A 43 -8.71 1.16 -17.79
C ARG A 43 -7.70 0.77 -16.71
N TYR A 44 -8.15 0.24 -15.59
CA TYR A 44 -7.24 -0.28 -14.57
C TYR A 44 -6.59 -1.58 -15.06
N VAL A 45 -5.26 -1.61 -14.97
CA VAL A 45 -4.41 -2.76 -15.36
C VAL A 45 -4.23 -3.71 -14.19
N LEU A 46 -3.86 -3.15 -13.03
CA LEU A 46 -3.70 -3.86 -11.76
C LEU A 46 -4.06 -2.95 -10.60
N SER A 47 -4.74 -3.50 -9.60
CA SER A 47 -5.12 -2.79 -8.38
C SER A 47 -4.78 -3.62 -7.14
N PRO A 48 -3.85 -3.18 -6.29
CA PRO A 48 -3.47 -3.94 -5.11
C PRO A 48 -4.52 -3.86 -4.00
N ILE A 49 -4.56 -4.90 -3.16
CA ILE A 49 -5.29 -4.90 -1.90
C ILE A 49 -4.36 -4.37 -0.81
N ASN A 50 -4.74 -3.27 -0.17
CA ASN A 50 -4.04 -2.68 0.97
C ASN A 50 -4.87 -2.85 2.26
N PRO A 51 -4.24 -2.89 3.44
CA PRO A 51 -4.99 -2.82 4.71
C PRO A 51 -5.90 -1.60 4.81
N SER A 52 -5.53 -0.49 4.20
CA SER A 52 -6.36 0.72 4.14
C SER A 52 -7.68 0.52 3.40
N ASP A 53 -7.70 -0.31 2.35
CA ASP A 53 -8.94 -0.61 1.62
C ASP A 53 -9.93 -1.36 2.51
N ILE A 54 -9.42 -2.32 3.29
CA ILE A 54 -10.21 -3.06 4.26
C ILE A 54 -10.74 -2.13 5.36
N ASN A 55 -9.88 -1.28 5.90
CA ASN A 55 -10.26 -0.29 6.92
C ASN A 55 -11.34 0.69 6.42
N VAL A 56 -11.33 1.03 5.12
CA VAL A 56 -12.39 1.84 4.49
C VAL A 56 -13.71 1.09 4.47
N ILE A 57 -13.71 -0.18 4.06
CA ILE A 57 -14.91 -1.03 4.05
C ILE A 57 -15.44 -1.20 5.49
N GLU A 58 -14.57 -1.45 6.46
CA GLU A 58 -14.92 -1.56 7.89
C GLU A 58 -15.42 -0.22 8.49
N GLY A 59 -15.17 0.92 7.82
CA GLY A 59 -15.57 2.25 8.29
C GLY A 59 -14.64 2.88 9.32
N VAL A 60 -13.47 2.30 9.56
CA VAL A 60 -12.47 2.79 10.54
C VAL A 60 -11.38 3.66 9.91
N TYR A 61 -11.41 3.87 8.60
CA TYR A 61 -10.47 4.75 7.90
C TYR A 61 -11.05 6.16 7.72
N PRO A 62 -10.26 7.23 7.98
CA PRO A 62 -10.79 8.61 8.01
C PRO A 62 -11.21 9.14 6.63
N THR A 63 -10.64 8.62 5.55
CA THR A 63 -10.98 9.04 4.17
C THR A 63 -11.98 8.05 3.58
N LYS A 64 -13.12 8.56 3.11
CA LYS A 64 -14.16 7.75 2.44
C LYS A 64 -14.08 7.95 0.93
N PRO A 65 -14.41 6.92 0.11
CA PRO A 65 -14.58 7.09 -1.32
C PRO A 65 -15.80 7.98 -1.63
N GLU A 66 -15.82 8.54 -2.84
CA GLU A 66 -16.98 9.27 -3.33
C GLU A 66 -18.11 8.32 -3.72
N ALA A 67 -19.35 8.73 -3.42
CA ALA A 67 -20.52 7.93 -3.77
C ALA A 67 -20.76 7.96 -5.29
N ARG A 68 -21.08 6.81 -5.87
CA ARG A 68 -21.36 6.61 -7.30
C ARG A 68 -22.86 6.36 -7.51
N ALA A 69 -23.60 7.45 -7.73
CA ALA A 69 -25.04 7.39 -7.96
C ALA A 69 -25.42 6.63 -9.25
N ASP A 70 -24.55 6.60 -10.25
CA ASP A 70 -24.73 5.83 -11.48
C ASP A 70 -24.70 4.32 -11.25
N LEU A 71 -23.94 3.84 -10.26
CA LEU A 71 -23.87 2.43 -9.90
C LEU A 71 -24.98 1.99 -8.93
N ALA A 72 -25.55 2.88 -8.17
CA ALA A 72 -26.67 2.60 -7.27
C ALA A 72 -27.90 2.04 -8.02
N ARG A 73 -28.04 2.38 -9.30
CA ARG A 73 -29.14 1.90 -10.17
C ARG A 73 -28.95 0.50 -10.74
N VAL A 74 -27.74 -0.04 -10.69
CA VAL A 74 -27.37 -1.34 -11.30
C VAL A 74 -27.21 -2.43 -10.25
N GLY A 75 -26.98 -2.06 -8.99
CA GLY A 75 -26.85 -3.00 -7.88
C GLY A 75 -28.20 -3.41 -7.28
N PRO A 76 -28.23 -4.48 -6.47
CA PRO A 76 -29.44 -4.92 -5.78
C PRO A 76 -29.85 -4.01 -4.59
N GLY A 77 -29.23 -2.83 -4.43
CA GLY A 77 -29.65 -1.80 -3.50
C GLY A 77 -30.79 -0.94 -4.07
N SER A 78 -31.53 -0.24 -3.21
CA SER A 78 -32.45 0.80 -3.65
C SER A 78 -31.69 1.95 -4.32
N ALA A 79 -32.33 2.66 -5.24
CA ALA A 79 -31.72 3.83 -5.92
C ALA A 79 -31.33 4.98 -4.94
N GLU A 80 -31.64 4.83 -3.66
CA GLU A 80 -31.40 5.79 -2.59
C GLU A 80 -30.17 5.45 -1.72
N GLU A 81 -29.60 4.25 -1.84
CA GLU A 81 -28.42 3.87 -1.06
C GLU A 81 -27.12 4.31 -1.77
N PRO A 82 -26.20 4.98 -1.05
CA PRO A 82 -24.91 5.36 -1.62
C PRO A 82 -24.10 4.11 -1.98
N CYS A 83 -23.57 4.06 -3.21
CA CYS A 83 -22.70 2.99 -3.67
C CYS A 83 -21.27 3.52 -3.79
N PHE A 84 -20.30 2.82 -3.18
CA PHE A 84 -18.91 3.19 -3.13
C PHE A 84 -18.05 2.13 -3.82
N ILE A 85 -17.13 2.54 -4.72
CA ILE A 85 -16.15 1.62 -5.29
C ILE A 85 -14.94 1.55 -4.37
N VAL A 86 -14.46 0.34 -4.11
CA VAL A 86 -13.26 0.09 -3.30
C VAL A 86 -11.98 0.39 -4.10
N GLY A 87 -10.90 0.70 -3.41
CA GLY A 87 -9.54 0.75 -3.93
C GLY A 87 -8.88 2.13 -3.85
N ASN A 88 -7.70 2.14 -3.25
CA ASN A 88 -6.93 3.35 -2.96
C ASN A 88 -5.84 3.64 -3.99
N GLU A 89 -5.23 2.61 -4.57
CA GLU A 89 -4.18 2.73 -5.58
C GLU A 89 -4.36 1.70 -6.70
N GLY A 90 -3.78 1.98 -7.85
CA GLY A 90 -3.78 1.09 -9.00
C GLY A 90 -3.05 1.71 -10.18
N LEU A 91 -2.57 0.85 -11.07
CA LEU A 91 -2.07 1.25 -12.38
C LEU A 91 -3.23 1.27 -13.36
N ALA A 92 -3.36 2.35 -14.09
CA ALA A 92 -4.31 2.45 -15.18
C ALA A 92 -3.62 2.85 -16.50
N GLU A 93 -4.30 2.60 -17.60
CA GLU A 93 -3.92 2.99 -18.95
C GLU A 93 -5.00 3.89 -19.53
N VAL A 94 -4.60 5.01 -20.11
CA VAL A 94 -5.50 5.94 -20.81
C VAL A 94 -6.03 5.25 -22.08
N GLN A 95 -7.35 5.19 -22.22
CA GLN A 95 -8.02 4.56 -23.38
C GLN A 95 -8.52 5.62 -24.37
N GLU A 96 -9.15 6.67 -23.84
CA GLU A 96 -9.73 7.76 -24.65
C GLU A 96 -9.46 9.09 -23.94
N VAL A 97 -9.27 10.14 -24.73
CA VAL A 97 -9.06 11.52 -24.23
C VAL A 97 -10.17 12.43 -24.71
N GLY A 98 -10.66 13.28 -23.80
CA GLY A 98 -11.64 14.30 -24.11
C GLY A 98 -11.01 15.57 -24.70
N GLU A 99 -11.86 16.46 -25.21
CA GLU A 99 -11.42 17.73 -25.74
C GLU A 99 -10.65 18.56 -24.71
N GLY A 100 -9.56 19.22 -25.13
CA GLY A 100 -8.74 20.09 -24.29
C GLY A 100 -7.83 19.37 -23.29
N VAL A 101 -7.68 18.05 -23.38
CA VAL A 101 -6.63 17.29 -22.71
C VAL A 101 -5.32 17.50 -23.48
N ASN A 102 -4.26 17.93 -22.79
CA ASN A 102 -3.00 18.30 -23.44
C ASN A 102 -1.84 17.34 -23.12
N ASP A 103 -1.80 16.84 -21.88
CA ASP A 103 -0.64 16.10 -21.38
C ASP A 103 -0.82 14.57 -21.41
N LEU A 104 -1.99 14.07 -21.80
CA LEU A 104 -2.30 12.64 -21.83
C LEU A 104 -2.67 12.19 -23.23
N VAL A 105 -2.20 11.00 -23.60
CA VAL A 105 -2.57 10.32 -24.86
C VAL A 105 -2.98 8.86 -24.58
N PRO A 106 -3.80 8.24 -25.44
CA PRO A 106 -4.10 6.81 -25.34
C PRO A 106 -2.83 5.97 -25.26
N GLY A 107 -2.81 4.98 -24.35
CA GLY A 107 -1.64 4.15 -24.04
C GLY A 107 -0.73 4.71 -22.93
N ASP A 108 -0.92 5.93 -22.47
CA ASP A 108 -0.18 6.43 -21.31
C ASP A 108 -0.58 5.65 -20.06
N ARG A 109 0.42 5.22 -19.29
CA ARG A 109 0.22 4.60 -17.98
C ARG A 109 0.15 5.68 -16.91
N VAL A 110 -0.87 5.60 -16.06
CA VAL A 110 -1.16 6.61 -15.03
C VAL A 110 -1.51 5.97 -13.69
N VAL A 111 -1.32 6.73 -12.62
CA VAL A 111 -1.80 6.43 -11.26
C VAL A 111 -2.68 7.56 -10.75
N MET A 112 -3.58 7.25 -9.82
CA MET A 112 -4.53 8.23 -9.28
C MET A 112 -3.86 9.23 -8.34
N VAL A 113 -4.27 10.51 -8.44
CA VAL A 113 -3.83 11.58 -7.52
C VAL A 113 -4.53 11.43 -6.18
N LYS A 114 -5.86 11.29 -6.20
CA LYS A 114 -6.69 11.21 -4.99
C LYS A 114 -6.65 9.82 -4.37
N PRO A 115 -6.65 9.71 -3.03
CA PRO A 115 -6.89 8.43 -2.37
C PRO A 115 -8.35 7.99 -2.56
N GLN A 116 -8.61 6.69 -2.41
CA GLN A 116 -9.95 6.10 -2.50
C GLN A 116 -10.66 6.39 -3.84
N SER A 117 -9.90 6.33 -4.93
CA SER A 117 -10.38 6.62 -6.29
C SER A 117 -11.16 5.47 -6.94
N GLY A 118 -11.45 4.40 -6.20
CA GLY A 118 -12.25 3.28 -6.72
C GLY A 118 -11.49 2.42 -7.73
N THR A 119 -10.24 2.09 -7.41
CA THR A 119 -9.36 1.37 -8.34
C THR A 119 -9.70 -0.11 -8.51
N TRP A 120 -10.55 -0.71 -7.64
CA TRP A 120 -11.00 -2.08 -7.80
C TRP A 120 -12.16 -2.15 -8.81
N SER A 121 -11.88 -1.69 -10.00
CA SER A 121 -12.81 -1.68 -11.14
C SER A 121 -12.09 -1.89 -12.45
N THR A 122 -12.84 -2.11 -13.52
CA THR A 122 -12.28 -2.20 -14.87
C THR A 122 -11.81 -0.87 -15.40
N GLY A 123 -12.47 0.24 -15.01
CA GLY A 123 -12.10 1.58 -15.51
C GLY A 123 -12.97 2.69 -14.92
N ALA A 124 -12.58 3.92 -15.23
CA ALA A 124 -13.26 5.14 -14.80
C ALA A 124 -13.07 6.27 -15.80
N THR A 125 -13.98 7.25 -15.79
CA THR A 125 -13.76 8.58 -16.38
C THR A 125 -13.22 9.51 -15.30
N VAL A 126 -12.05 10.10 -15.50
CA VAL A 126 -11.37 10.96 -14.52
C VAL A 126 -10.89 12.26 -15.17
N GLY A 127 -10.75 13.32 -14.39
CA GLY A 127 -10.14 14.55 -14.87
C GLY A 127 -8.66 14.38 -15.18
N GLU A 128 -8.13 15.12 -16.16
CA GLU A 128 -6.70 15.12 -16.49
C GLU A 128 -5.82 15.38 -15.26
N GLN A 129 -6.25 16.28 -14.36
CA GLN A 129 -5.56 16.63 -13.13
C GLN A 129 -5.68 15.57 -12.01
N ASP A 130 -6.54 14.56 -12.17
CA ASP A 130 -6.77 13.52 -11.17
C ASP A 130 -5.84 12.30 -11.36
N VAL A 131 -4.95 12.35 -12.35
CA VAL A 131 -3.97 11.32 -12.65
C VAL A 131 -2.56 11.87 -12.81
N ILE A 132 -1.56 11.03 -12.57
CA ILE A 132 -0.14 11.32 -12.80
C ILE A 132 0.41 10.23 -13.74
N LYS A 133 1.16 10.63 -14.76
CA LYS A 133 1.89 9.68 -15.60
C LYS A 133 2.89 8.86 -14.79
N VAL A 134 2.93 7.59 -15.05
CA VAL A 134 3.99 6.73 -14.52
C VAL A 134 5.30 7.08 -15.20
N PRO A 135 6.38 7.38 -14.44
CA PRO A 135 7.65 7.76 -15.03
C PRO A 135 8.24 6.68 -15.94
N LYS A 136 8.88 7.12 -17.02
CA LYS A 136 9.70 6.28 -17.90
C LYS A 136 11.17 6.52 -17.63
N ILE A 137 11.94 5.49 -17.38
CA ILE A 137 13.38 5.58 -17.09
C ILE A 137 14.16 5.00 -18.25
N GLY A 138 14.99 5.84 -18.91
CA GLY A 138 15.74 5.43 -20.09
C GLY A 138 14.84 4.94 -21.26
N GLY A 139 13.60 5.42 -21.34
CA GLY A 139 12.61 4.98 -22.32
C GLY A 139 11.82 3.73 -21.92
N ALA A 140 12.24 2.98 -20.91
CA ALA A 140 11.50 1.83 -20.38
C ALA A 140 10.49 2.26 -19.30
N THR A 141 9.34 1.60 -19.29
CA THR A 141 8.34 1.72 -18.20
C THR A 141 8.67 0.76 -17.08
N VAL A 142 8.34 1.15 -15.85
CA VAL A 142 8.31 0.21 -14.72
C VAL A 142 7.31 -0.92 -15.00
N SER A 143 7.48 -2.08 -14.34
CA SER A 143 6.54 -3.19 -14.52
C SER A 143 5.11 -2.82 -14.10
N GLU A 144 4.13 -3.62 -14.49
CA GLU A 144 2.74 -3.42 -14.08
C GLU A 144 2.58 -3.47 -12.55
N VAL A 145 3.28 -4.39 -11.91
CA VAL A 145 3.25 -4.55 -10.44
C VAL A 145 3.88 -3.34 -9.75
N GLN A 146 5.04 -2.90 -10.24
CA GLN A 146 5.69 -1.69 -9.72
C GLN A 146 4.79 -0.46 -9.89
N GLY A 147 4.22 -0.25 -11.08
CA GLY A 147 3.30 0.85 -11.35
C GLY A 147 2.07 0.82 -10.46
N ALA A 148 1.46 -0.36 -10.29
CA ALA A 148 0.27 -0.53 -9.46
C ALA A 148 0.52 -0.29 -7.96
N THR A 149 1.76 -0.48 -7.48
CA THR A 149 2.10 -0.38 -6.05
C THR A 149 2.92 0.87 -5.70
N MET A 150 3.23 1.74 -6.67
CA MET A 150 4.17 2.85 -6.48
C MET A 150 3.61 4.06 -5.74
N SER A 151 2.30 4.10 -5.48
CA SER A 151 1.66 5.27 -4.86
C SER A 151 1.54 5.20 -3.35
N VAL A 152 1.70 4.04 -2.72
CA VAL A 152 1.50 3.86 -1.27
C VAL A 152 2.73 3.29 -0.57
N ASN A 153 3.15 2.07 -0.88
CA ASN A 153 4.14 1.39 -0.06
C ASN A 153 5.57 1.92 -0.24
N PRO A 154 6.13 2.04 -1.44
CA PRO A 154 7.47 2.61 -1.64
C PRO A 154 7.60 4.07 -1.18
N PRO A 155 6.66 4.99 -1.48
CA PRO A 155 6.77 6.37 -1.00
C PRO A 155 6.62 6.47 0.52
N THR A 156 5.83 5.59 1.17
CA THR A 156 5.78 5.51 2.63
C THR A 156 7.15 5.16 3.20
N ALA A 157 7.81 4.13 2.67
CA ALA A 157 9.14 3.71 3.09
C ALA A 157 10.19 4.82 2.87
N TYR A 158 10.18 5.42 1.67
CA TYR A 158 11.11 6.50 1.31
C TYR A 158 10.97 7.69 2.25
N ASN A 159 9.75 8.17 2.45
CA ASN A 159 9.51 9.34 3.31
C ASN A 159 9.84 9.08 4.78
N MET A 160 9.55 7.88 5.31
CA MET A 160 9.92 7.54 6.68
C MET A 160 11.43 7.50 6.91
N LEU A 161 12.20 7.11 5.91
CA LEU A 161 13.66 7.08 6.00
C LEU A 161 14.32 8.47 5.79
N ASN A 162 13.57 9.47 5.28
CA ASN A 162 14.16 10.76 4.92
C ASN A 162 13.64 11.95 5.75
N ASN A 163 12.44 11.87 6.35
CA ASN A 163 11.77 13.09 6.85
C ASN A 163 11.82 13.28 8.37
N PHE A 164 12.29 12.31 9.15
CA PHE A 164 12.18 12.36 10.62
C PHE A 164 13.51 12.48 11.35
N VAL A 165 14.56 11.91 10.80
CA VAL A 165 15.91 11.96 11.33
C VAL A 165 16.91 11.87 10.19
N GLU A 166 17.98 12.66 10.27
CA GLU A 166 19.07 12.56 9.31
C GLU A 166 19.82 11.24 9.53
N LEU A 167 19.74 10.33 8.55
CA LEU A 167 20.43 9.05 8.56
C LEU A 167 21.60 9.09 7.57
N ARG A 168 22.76 8.60 8.01
CA ARG A 168 24.00 8.52 7.23
C ARG A 168 24.39 7.08 6.95
N PRO A 169 25.18 6.78 5.91
CA PRO A 169 25.75 5.46 5.70
C PRO A 169 26.31 4.86 6.97
N GLY A 170 25.96 3.60 7.25
CA GLY A 170 26.32 2.88 8.48
C GLY A 170 25.35 3.05 9.65
N ASP A 171 24.43 4.01 9.63
CA ASP A 171 23.41 4.17 10.68
C ASP A 171 22.44 2.98 10.73
N TRP A 172 21.98 2.69 11.94
CA TRP A 172 21.06 1.59 12.19
C TRP A 172 19.61 2.04 12.33
N ILE A 173 18.74 1.27 11.71
CA ILE A 173 17.28 1.36 11.87
C ILE A 173 16.72 0.05 12.39
N VAL A 174 15.55 0.09 13.01
CA VAL A 174 14.78 -1.09 13.41
C VAL A 174 13.35 -0.97 12.92
N GLN A 175 12.74 -2.07 12.50
CA GLN A 175 11.33 -2.09 12.11
C GLN A 175 10.62 -3.36 12.56
N ASN A 176 9.31 -3.26 12.81
CA ASN A 176 8.41 -4.40 12.91
C ASN A 176 7.57 -4.56 11.64
N GLY A 177 6.98 -5.75 11.44
CA GLY A 177 6.22 -6.03 10.22
C GLY A 177 7.07 -5.96 8.94
N ALA A 178 8.36 -6.30 9.04
CA ALA A 178 9.36 -6.12 7.99
C ALA A 178 9.06 -6.91 6.70
N ASN A 179 8.25 -7.96 6.78
CA ASN A 179 7.79 -8.72 5.62
C ASN A 179 6.59 -8.10 4.89
N SER A 180 6.03 -6.98 5.38
CA SER A 180 5.00 -6.23 4.65
C SER A 180 5.59 -5.54 3.42
N ALA A 181 4.73 -5.10 2.48
CA ALA A 181 5.21 -4.40 1.28
C ALA A 181 5.98 -3.10 1.63
N VAL A 182 5.55 -2.37 2.66
CA VAL A 182 6.30 -1.21 3.18
C VAL A 182 7.62 -1.66 3.79
N GLY A 183 7.61 -2.71 4.63
CA GLY A 183 8.82 -3.22 5.28
C GLY A 183 9.88 -3.72 4.29
N GLN A 184 9.46 -4.40 3.22
CA GLN A 184 10.34 -4.82 2.14
C GLN A 184 10.93 -3.63 1.37
N ALA A 185 10.13 -2.58 1.13
CA ALA A 185 10.62 -1.35 0.52
C ALA A 185 11.61 -0.60 1.44
N VAL A 186 11.35 -0.55 2.76
CA VAL A 186 12.29 0.00 3.76
C VAL A 186 13.63 -0.72 3.69
N ILE A 187 13.64 -2.06 3.69
CA ILE A 187 14.88 -2.86 3.59
C ILE A 187 15.70 -2.46 2.36
N GLN A 188 15.05 -2.42 1.20
CA GLN A 188 15.73 -2.15 -0.07
C GLN A 188 16.26 -0.71 -0.16
N ILE A 189 15.46 0.27 0.25
CA ILE A 189 15.87 1.68 0.24
C ILE A 189 16.96 1.92 1.29
N ALA A 190 16.86 1.33 2.47
CA ALA A 190 17.89 1.40 3.51
C ALA A 190 19.20 0.80 3.02
N ALA A 191 19.19 -0.39 2.43
CA ALA A 191 20.37 -1.04 1.87
C ALA A 191 21.01 -0.20 0.74
N HIS A 192 20.19 0.38 -0.14
CA HIS A 192 20.70 1.30 -1.18
C HIS A 192 21.39 2.55 -0.60
N ARG A 193 20.93 3.03 0.56
CA ARG A 193 21.54 4.15 1.30
C ARG A 193 22.66 3.71 2.25
N GLU A 194 23.10 2.46 2.16
CA GLU A 194 24.13 1.87 3.05
C GLU A 194 23.75 1.93 4.55
N LEU A 195 22.43 1.96 4.86
CA LEU A 195 21.94 1.85 6.21
C LEU A 195 21.88 0.38 6.62
N LYS A 196 22.07 0.13 7.91
CA LYS A 196 21.93 -1.20 8.51
C LYS A 196 20.54 -1.36 9.17
N SER A 197 19.96 -2.55 9.12
CA SER A 197 18.58 -2.76 9.60
C SER A 197 18.43 -3.99 10.46
N VAL A 198 17.65 -3.85 11.55
CA VAL A 198 17.11 -4.96 12.35
C VAL A 198 15.61 -5.09 12.03
N ASN A 199 15.20 -6.25 11.52
CA ASN A 199 13.91 -6.46 10.90
C ASN A 199 13.13 -7.52 11.67
N PHE A 200 12.08 -7.11 12.41
CA PHE A 200 11.25 -8.03 13.16
C PHE A 200 10.07 -8.53 12.33
N VAL A 201 9.89 -9.85 12.28
CA VAL A 201 8.78 -10.55 11.63
C VAL A 201 8.17 -11.57 12.58
N ARG A 202 6.87 -11.84 12.48
CA ARG A 202 6.22 -12.89 13.28
C ARG A 202 6.85 -14.24 13.00
N ASP A 203 7.09 -15.04 14.05
CA ASP A 203 7.57 -16.40 13.92
C ASP A 203 6.56 -17.30 13.18
N ARG A 204 7.08 -18.25 12.44
CA ARG A 204 6.31 -19.18 11.61
C ARG A 204 7.16 -20.36 11.16
N PRO A 205 6.55 -21.50 10.75
CA PRO A 205 7.31 -22.66 10.25
C PRO A 205 8.26 -22.36 9.09
N SER A 206 7.93 -21.34 8.26
CA SER A 206 8.76 -20.90 7.13
C SER A 206 9.68 -19.72 7.46
N PHE A 207 10.03 -19.49 8.73
CA PHE A 207 10.85 -18.34 9.15
C PHE A 207 12.17 -18.26 8.40
N SER A 208 12.93 -19.36 8.31
CA SER A 208 14.24 -19.39 7.62
C SER A 208 14.14 -19.03 6.14
N SER A 209 13.08 -19.47 5.44
CA SER A 209 12.85 -19.06 4.06
C SER A 209 12.56 -17.56 3.96
N LEU A 210 11.72 -17.02 4.84
CA LEU A 210 11.42 -15.60 4.89
C LEU A 210 12.66 -14.75 5.24
N GLU A 211 13.48 -15.23 6.18
CA GLU A 211 14.74 -14.58 6.54
C GLU A 211 15.66 -14.45 5.33
N ASN A 212 15.86 -15.54 4.58
CA ASN A 212 16.67 -15.54 3.37
C ASN A 212 16.12 -14.56 2.33
N ASP A 213 14.80 -14.57 2.10
CA ASP A 213 14.14 -13.66 1.18
C ASP A 213 14.38 -12.18 1.54
N LEU A 214 14.28 -11.82 2.83
CA LEU A 214 14.51 -10.45 3.28
C LEU A 214 16.00 -10.08 3.24
N LYS A 215 16.90 -11.01 3.49
CA LYS A 215 18.35 -10.81 3.33
C LYS A 215 18.73 -10.57 1.85
N GLU A 216 18.11 -11.27 0.91
CA GLU A 216 18.30 -11.02 -0.51
C GLU A 216 17.82 -9.62 -0.95
N LEU A 217 16.86 -9.04 -0.22
CA LEU A 217 16.46 -7.64 -0.41
C LEU A 217 17.41 -6.63 0.25
N GLY A 218 18.36 -7.09 1.07
CA GLY A 218 19.36 -6.26 1.74
C GLY A 218 19.16 -6.08 3.24
N ALA A 219 18.30 -6.90 3.90
CA ALA A 219 18.17 -6.87 5.35
C ALA A 219 19.48 -7.27 6.04
N THR A 220 19.95 -6.48 7.01
CA THR A 220 21.14 -6.82 7.79
C THR A 220 20.86 -7.95 8.76
N HIS A 221 19.83 -7.80 9.59
CA HIS A 221 19.35 -8.86 10.49
C HIS A 221 17.84 -9.02 10.38
N VAL A 222 17.37 -10.27 10.46
CA VAL A 222 15.96 -10.64 10.54
C VAL A 222 15.75 -11.46 11.81
N LEU A 223 14.82 -11.04 12.66
CA LEU A 223 14.59 -11.64 13.96
C LEU A 223 13.09 -11.93 14.17
N PRO A 224 12.74 -12.96 14.94
CA PRO A 224 11.35 -13.19 15.31
C PRO A 224 10.83 -12.06 16.20
N LEU A 225 9.60 -11.60 15.94
CA LEU A 225 8.96 -10.53 16.72
C LEU A 225 8.81 -10.92 18.19
N GLU A 226 8.60 -12.17 18.45
CA GLU A 226 8.43 -12.78 19.76
C GLU A 226 9.67 -12.57 20.65
N LEU A 227 10.86 -12.44 20.06
CA LEU A 227 12.08 -12.08 20.76
C LEU A 227 11.93 -10.79 21.57
N LEU A 228 11.13 -9.82 21.09
CA LEU A 228 10.89 -8.56 21.80
C LEU A 228 10.21 -8.73 23.15
N SER A 229 9.59 -9.88 23.41
CA SER A 229 9.00 -10.24 24.71
C SER A 229 10.00 -10.88 25.67
N ASP A 230 11.20 -11.23 25.18
CA ASP A 230 12.26 -11.81 25.97
C ASP A 230 13.13 -10.71 26.63
N ARG A 231 13.53 -10.93 27.87
CA ARG A 231 14.43 -10.02 28.61
C ARG A 231 15.82 -9.90 27.94
N SER A 232 16.25 -10.91 27.19
CA SER A 232 17.51 -10.93 26.45
C SER A 232 17.47 -10.15 25.13
N ALA A 233 16.29 -9.71 24.66
CA ALA A 233 16.14 -9.03 23.37
C ALA A 233 17.12 -7.87 23.20
N ARG A 234 17.24 -7.03 24.22
CA ARG A 234 18.11 -5.85 24.19
C ARG A 234 19.59 -6.21 24.11
N SER A 235 20.04 -7.20 24.88
CA SER A 235 21.44 -7.66 24.84
C SER A 235 21.76 -8.29 23.50
N LYS A 236 20.89 -9.14 22.98
CA LYS A 236 21.05 -9.78 21.67
C LYS A 236 21.13 -8.78 20.52
N VAL A 237 20.21 -7.80 20.49
CA VAL A 237 20.25 -6.77 19.46
C VAL A 237 21.49 -5.87 19.61
N LYS A 238 21.90 -5.54 20.85
CA LYS A 238 23.14 -4.78 21.09
C LYS A 238 24.38 -5.53 20.60
N GLU A 239 24.44 -6.84 20.79
CA GLU A 239 25.51 -7.69 20.25
C GLU A 239 25.51 -7.66 18.72
N LEU A 240 24.36 -7.91 18.08
CA LEU A 240 24.21 -7.92 16.62
C LEU A 240 24.53 -6.56 15.97
N THR A 241 24.30 -5.47 16.67
CA THR A 241 24.60 -4.11 16.18
C THR A 241 25.97 -3.58 16.67
N GLU A 242 26.76 -4.43 17.33
CA GLU A 242 28.07 -4.06 17.92
C GLU A 242 27.95 -2.84 18.85
N GLY A 243 26.82 -2.71 19.52
CA GLY A 243 26.54 -1.58 20.43
C GLY A 243 26.21 -0.27 19.75
N ALA A 244 26.02 -0.25 18.43
CA ALA A 244 25.72 0.95 17.68
C ALA A 244 24.40 1.63 18.13
N ASN A 245 24.33 2.94 17.94
CA ASN A 245 23.12 3.70 18.22
C ASN A 245 22.07 3.46 17.13
N ILE A 246 20.94 2.85 17.50
CA ILE A 246 19.79 2.70 16.60
C ILE A 246 19.01 4.02 16.64
N ARG A 247 18.94 4.72 15.52
CA ARG A 247 18.41 6.09 15.43
C ARG A 247 16.94 6.18 15.06
N LEU A 248 16.42 5.19 14.32
CA LEU A 248 15.04 5.19 13.81
C LEU A 248 14.37 3.84 14.04
N ALA A 249 13.16 3.87 14.60
CA ALA A 249 12.25 2.73 14.71
C ALA A 249 11.01 2.96 13.84
N LEU A 250 10.65 2.00 12.98
CA LEU A 250 9.47 2.05 12.13
C LEU A 250 8.44 1.04 12.63
N ASN A 251 7.25 1.53 12.97
CA ASN A 251 6.19 0.74 13.59
C ASN A 251 4.92 0.69 12.75
N CYS A 252 4.47 -0.53 12.44
CA CYS A 252 3.15 -0.78 11.85
C CYS A 252 2.30 -1.76 12.67
N VAL A 253 2.82 -2.28 13.77
CA VAL A 253 2.14 -3.33 14.57
C VAL A 253 1.38 -2.74 15.74
N SER A 254 2.00 -1.84 16.51
CA SER A 254 1.52 -1.31 17.79
C SER A 254 1.49 -2.35 18.92
N GLY A 255 0.93 -1.99 20.09
CA GLY A 255 0.87 -2.85 21.26
C GLY A 255 2.20 -3.01 22.01
N PRO A 256 2.31 -4.00 22.92
CA PRO A 256 3.46 -4.18 23.82
C PRO A 256 4.80 -4.41 23.14
N THR A 257 4.82 -5.11 21.98
CA THR A 257 6.06 -5.35 21.23
C THR A 257 6.69 -4.05 20.72
N THR A 258 5.89 -3.02 20.46
CA THR A 258 6.41 -1.71 20.05
C THR A 258 7.12 -1.02 21.22
N ALA A 259 6.62 -1.14 22.45
CA ALA A 259 7.32 -0.62 23.62
C ALA A 259 8.70 -1.25 23.83
N ALA A 260 8.80 -2.57 23.62
CA ALA A 260 10.07 -3.31 23.66
C ALA A 260 11.02 -2.85 22.53
N MET A 261 10.50 -2.70 21.30
CA MET A 261 11.28 -2.22 20.16
C MET A 261 11.83 -0.80 20.39
N VAL A 262 11.02 0.11 20.96
CA VAL A 262 11.47 1.45 21.37
C VAL A 262 12.59 1.37 22.43
N GLY A 263 12.58 0.36 23.28
CA GLY A 263 13.67 0.09 24.22
C GLY A 263 15.03 -0.14 23.57
N LEU A 264 15.07 -0.56 22.29
CA LEU A 264 16.30 -0.77 21.52
C LEU A 264 16.92 0.52 20.99
N LEU A 265 16.13 1.60 20.85
CA LEU A 265 16.64 2.90 20.41
C LEU A 265 17.69 3.44 21.37
N GLY A 266 18.72 4.04 20.81
CA GLY A 266 19.70 4.81 21.57
C GLY A 266 19.24 6.22 21.93
N PRO A 267 20.13 7.09 22.41
CA PRO A 267 19.82 8.49 22.66
C PRO A 267 19.30 9.20 21.41
N ASP A 268 18.36 10.13 21.61
CA ASP A 268 17.75 10.95 20.56
C ASP A 268 17.15 10.13 19.41
N GLY A 269 16.66 8.91 19.74
CA GLY A 269 16.05 8.02 18.77
C GLY A 269 14.65 8.48 18.39
N HIS A 270 14.24 8.16 17.16
CA HIS A 270 12.94 8.51 16.60
C HIS A 270 12.09 7.25 16.39
N LEU A 271 10.84 7.32 16.83
CA LEU A 271 9.81 6.32 16.47
C LEU A 271 8.88 6.92 15.43
N VAL A 272 8.67 6.22 14.32
CA VAL A 272 7.64 6.58 13.33
C VAL A 272 6.59 5.48 13.25
N SER A 273 5.35 5.79 13.65
CA SER A 273 4.21 4.88 13.56
C SER A 273 3.37 5.20 12.33
N TYR A 274 3.19 4.21 11.44
CA TYR A 274 2.44 4.34 10.19
C TYR A 274 1.30 3.30 10.05
N GLY A 275 1.12 2.46 11.07
CA GLY A 275 0.05 1.47 11.12
C GLY A 275 -0.14 0.90 12.53
N ALA A 276 -1.23 0.15 12.72
CA ALA A 276 -1.61 -0.51 13.97
C ALA A 276 -2.23 -1.88 13.70
N MET A 277 -1.47 -2.77 13.04
CA MET A 277 -1.97 -4.07 12.58
C MET A 277 -2.44 -5.00 13.70
N SER A 278 -1.99 -4.78 14.93
CA SER A 278 -2.50 -5.49 16.13
C SER A 278 -3.87 -4.98 16.59
N LYS A 279 -4.34 -3.86 16.05
CA LYS A 279 -5.54 -3.12 16.52
C LYS A 279 -5.44 -2.73 18.02
N GLN A 280 -4.23 -2.74 18.59
CA GLN A 280 -3.98 -2.34 19.99
C GLN A 280 -3.40 -0.92 20.07
N PRO A 281 -3.63 -0.21 21.19
CA PRO A 281 -3.03 1.09 21.44
C PRO A 281 -1.49 1.06 21.37
N LEU A 282 -0.89 2.18 20.97
CA LEU A 282 0.55 2.38 21.05
C LEU A 282 0.96 2.57 22.50
N LEU A 283 1.82 1.68 23.02
CA LEU A 283 2.37 1.78 24.37
C LEU A 283 3.82 2.25 24.28
N LEU A 284 4.14 3.37 24.99
CA LEU A 284 5.48 3.93 25.02
C LEU A 284 5.93 4.15 26.47
N PRO A 285 7.15 3.69 26.84
CA PRO A 285 7.69 3.92 28.17
C PRO A 285 8.02 5.41 28.39
N THR A 286 7.47 6.03 29.43
CA THR A 286 7.76 7.44 29.79
C THR A 286 9.26 7.68 29.95
N SER A 287 9.99 6.70 30.50
CA SER A 287 11.46 6.75 30.67
C SER A 287 12.22 6.91 29.34
N ALA A 288 11.67 6.44 28.22
CA ALA A 288 12.30 6.62 26.91
C ALA A 288 12.31 8.11 26.49
N PHE A 289 11.24 8.84 26.81
CA PHE A 289 11.15 10.28 26.55
C PHE A 289 12.11 11.06 27.49
N ILE A 290 12.06 10.76 28.80
CA ILE A 290 12.82 11.54 29.80
C ILE A 290 14.34 11.29 29.70
N PHE A 291 14.74 10.03 29.58
CA PHE A 291 16.16 9.65 29.73
C PHE A 291 16.88 9.38 28.41
N LYS A 292 16.13 9.19 27.31
CA LYS A 292 16.74 8.94 25.99
C LYS A 292 16.42 10.00 24.95
N GLY A 293 15.59 11.01 25.28
CA GLY A 293 15.20 12.03 24.30
C GLY A 293 14.35 11.46 23.14
N LEU A 294 13.56 10.38 23.39
CA LEU A 294 12.74 9.79 22.36
C LEU A 294 11.79 10.83 21.73
N THR A 295 11.77 10.89 20.40
CA THR A 295 10.74 11.61 19.66
C THR A 295 9.81 10.59 18.96
N ALA A 296 8.50 10.73 19.14
CA ALA A 296 7.51 9.84 18.53
C ALA A 296 6.66 10.61 17.51
N HIS A 297 6.51 10.01 16.32
CA HIS A 297 5.81 10.59 15.17
C HIS A 297 4.73 9.65 14.66
N GLY A 298 3.66 10.23 14.09
CA GLY A 298 2.71 9.53 13.23
C GLY A 298 2.96 9.88 11.77
N PHE A 299 2.93 8.90 10.88
CA PHE A 299 3.08 9.11 9.44
C PHE A 299 1.91 8.54 8.65
N MET A 300 1.39 9.34 7.71
CA MET A 300 0.36 8.94 6.76
C MET A 300 0.69 9.50 5.37
N GLN A 301 0.92 8.62 4.38
CA GLN A 301 1.34 9.01 3.03
C GLN A 301 0.37 9.97 2.34
N ASN A 302 -0.94 9.76 2.47
CA ASN A 302 -1.94 10.64 1.86
C ASN A 302 -1.93 12.06 2.47
N ARG A 303 -1.59 12.20 3.77
CA ARG A 303 -1.38 13.51 4.39
C ARG A 303 -0.15 14.20 3.80
N TRP A 304 0.95 13.44 3.65
CA TRP A 304 2.17 13.97 3.03
C TRP A 304 1.91 14.48 1.60
N TYR A 305 1.17 13.75 0.77
CA TYR A 305 0.80 14.21 -0.58
C TYR A 305 0.01 15.51 -0.58
N ARG A 306 -0.97 15.64 0.31
CA ARG A 306 -1.78 16.84 0.46
C ARG A 306 -0.95 18.05 0.90
N GLU A 307 -0.01 17.87 1.82
CA GLU A 307 0.83 18.93 2.38
C GLU A 307 1.96 19.36 1.44
N ASN A 308 2.44 18.48 0.57
CA ASN A 308 3.58 18.75 -0.30
C ASN A 308 3.21 19.03 -1.77
N GLY A 309 1.98 18.73 -2.17
CA GLY A 309 1.48 19.01 -3.51
C GLY A 309 1.99 18.07 -4.60
N LEU A 310 1.48 18.31 -5.82
CA LEU A 310 1.66 17.40 -6.96
C LEU A 310 3.13 17.32 -7.39
N LYS A 311 3.81 18.47 -7.52
CA LYS A 311 5.21 18.52 -7.98
C LYS A 311 6.15 17.67 -7.13
N LYS A 312 6.09 17.78 -5.80
CA LYS A 312 6.90 16.94 -4.91
C LYS A 312 6.53 15.45 -4.97
N ARG A 313 5.27 15.16 -5.24
CA ARG A 313 4.83 13.78 -5.48
C ARG A 313 5.44 13.21 -6.76
N GLU A 314 5.46 13.96 -7.84
CA GLU A 314 6.09 13.57 -9.11
C GLU A 314 7.60 13.40 -8.96
N GLU A 315 8.28 14.31 -8.25
CA GLU A 315 9.70 14.18 -7.91
C GLU A 315 9.97 12.87 -7.16
N LEU A 316 9.17 12.57 -6.13
CA LEU A 316 9.27 11.31 -5.38
C LEU A 316 9.02 10.08 -6.27
N MET A 317 8.01 10.11 -7.13
CA MET A 317 7.73 9.01 -8.06
C MET A 317 8.89 8.79 -9.04
N ASN A 318 9.52 9.86 -9.52
CA ASN A 318 10.70 9.77 -10.38
C ASN A 318 11.90 9.13 -9.64
N GLU A 319 12.15 9.50 -8.38
CA GLU A 319 13.21 8.87 -7.59
C GLU A 319 12.95 7.38 -7.35
N LEU A 320 11.72 7.02 -7.01
CA LEU A 320 11.34 5.61 -6.84
C LEU A 320 11.47 4.83 -8.16
N ALA A 321 11.03 5.40 -9.27
CA ALA A 321 11.17 4.78 -10.58
C ALA A 321 12.65 4.57 -10.98
N LYS A 322 13.55 5.52 -10.66
CA LYS A 322 15.01 5.33 -10.83
C LYS A 322 15.51 4.11 -10.05
N LEU A 323 15.13 3.99 -8.76
CA LEU A 323 15.50 2.84 -7.93
C LEU A 323 14.96 1.52 -8.51
N MET A 324 13.74 1.53 -9.05
CA MET A 324 13.15 0.39 -9.75
C MET A 324 13.95 0.05 -11.00
N GLY A 325 14.27 1.05 -11.83
CA GLY A 325 15.00 0.88 -13.09
C GLY A 325 16.41 0.31 -12.92
N ILE A 326 17.10 0.64 -11.83
CA ILE A 326 18.44 0.08 -11.50
C ILE A 326 18.38 -1.18 -10.64
N GLY A 327 17.17 -1.76 -10.42
CA GLY A 327 16.98 -2.99 -9.65
C GLY A 327 17.21 -2.88 -8.14
N LYS A 328 17.28 -1.65 -7.60
CA LYS A 328 17.44 -1.39 -6.15
C LYS A 328 16.13 -1.32 -5.40
N LEU A 329 15.01 -1.26 -6.10
CA LEU A 329 13.67 -1.39 -5.57
C LEU A 329 12.89 -2.39 -6.42
N ARG A 330 12.93 -3.64 -6.02
CA ARG A 330 12.25 -4.75 -6.71
C ARG A 330 10.77 -4.77 -6.36
N GLU A 331 9.99 -5.48 -7.17
CA GLU A 331 8.59 -5.76 -6.88
C GLU A 331 8.41 -6.42 -5.51
N PRO A 332 7.35 -6.10 -4.77
CA PRO A 332 7.00 -6.90 -3.61
C PRO A 332 6.65 -8.33 -4.07
N ARG A 333 6.92 -9.32 -3.24
CA ARG A 333 6.36 -10.66 -3.51
C ARG A 333 4.85 -10.54 -3.66
N HIS A 334 4.31 -11.05 -4.74
CA HIS A 334 2.91 -10.82 -5.08
C HIS A 334 2.22 -12.07 -5.64
N MET A 335 0.92 -11.96 -5.76
CA MET A 335 0.07 -12.79 -6.59
C MET A 335 -0.98 -11.92 -7.27
N ILE A 336 -1.39 -12.31 -8.45
CA ILE A 336 -2.45 -11.66 -9.20
C ILE A 336 -3.70 -12.55 -9.11
N LEU A 337 -4.82 -11.95 -8.71
CA LEU A 337 -6.13 -12.57 -8.80
C LEU A 337 -6.81 -12.05 -10.07
N ASP A 338 -6.86 -12.89 -11.07
CA ASP A 338 -7.59 -12.62 -12.29
C ASP A 338 -9.10 -12.87 -12.09
N ILE A 339 -9.91 -11.89 -12.46
CA ILE A 339 -11.37 -11.98 -12.49
C ILE A 339 -11.79 -12.06 -13.96
N PRO A 340 -12.02 -13.28 -14.48
CA PRO A 340 -12.38 -13.48 -15.88
C PRO A 340 -13.69 -12.78 -16.24
N ARG A 341 -13.75 -12.25 -17.44
CA ARG A 341 -14.99 -11.66 -17.98
C ARG A 341 -16.17 -12.64 -18.02
N THR A 342 -15.86 -13.93 -18.14
CA THR A 342 -16.84 -15.01 -18.31
C THR A 342 -17.53 -15.44 -17.02
N VAL A 343 -17.00 -15.10 -15.83
CA VAL A 343 -17.63 -15.46 -14.56
C VAL A 343 -18.77 -14.50 -14.21
N SER A 344 -19.78 -14.99 -13.50
CA SER A 344 -20.89 -14.16 -13.01
C SER A 344 -20.41 -13.14 -11.96
N ASP A 345 -21.20 -12.10 -11.69
CA ASP A 345 -20.91 -11.14 -10.62
C ASP A 345 -20.91 -11.79 -9.24
N ASP A 346 -21.75 -12.82 -9.02
CA ASP A 346 -21.80 -13.59 -7.77
C ASP A 346 -20.53 -14.43 -7.59
N ASP A 347 -20.06 -15.12 -8.63
CA ASP A 347 -18.80 -15.87 -8.57
C ASP A 347 -17.60 -14.94 -8.39
N ALA A 348 -17.59 -13.80 -9.08
CA ALA A 348 -16.57 -12.78 -8.90
C ALA A 348 -16.60 -12.22 -7.46
N THR A 349 -17.78 -11.98 -6.89
CA THR A 349 -17.96 -11.57 -5.49
C THR A 349 -17.36 -12.60 -4.53
N SER A 350 -17.67 -13.88 -4.75
CA SER A 350 -17.15 -14.97 -3.92
C SER A 350 -15.61 -15.00 -3.97
N LYS A 351 -15.00 -14.90 -5.16
CA LYS A 351 -13.53 -14.84 -5.31
C LYS A 351 -12.91 -13.64 -4.60
N ILE A 352 -13.55 -12.46 -4.69
CA ILE A 352 -13.07 -11.25 -3.98
C ILE A 352 -13.16 -11.43 -2.47
N ARG A 353 -14.27 -11.95 -1.95
CA ARG A 353 -14.43 -12.21 -0.52
C ARG A 353 -13.41 -13.22 -0.02
N ASP A 354 -13.21 -14.33 -0.71
CA ASP A 354 -12.23 -15.36 -0.34
C ASP A 354 -10.80 -14.81 -0.25
N ILE A 355 -10.40 -13.96 -1.19
CA ILE A 355 -9.04 -13.39 -1.15
C ILE A 355 -8.92 -12.32 -0.06
N VAL A 356 -9.96 -11.52 0.18
CA VAL A 356 -10.00 -10.54 1.26
C VAL A 356 -9.94 -11.24 2.63
N GLU A 357 -10.65 -12.35 2.82
CA GLU A 357 -10.56 -13.17 4.03
C GLU A 357 -9.14 -13.68 4.26
N LYS A 358 -8.48 -14.22 3.23
CA LYS A 358 -7.09 -14.70 3.32
C LYS A 358 -6.13 -13.58 3.70
N VAL A 359 -6.31 -12.38 3.13
CA VAL A 359 -5.47 -11.22 3.43
C VAL A 359 -5.69 -10.73 4.87
N THR A 360 -6.94 -10.68 5.35
CA THR A 360 -7.29 -10.16 6.68
C THR A 360 -7.01 -11.15 7.81
N SER A 361 -7.29 -12.43 7.59
CA SER A 361 -7.02 -13.48 8.59
C SER A 361 -5.53 -13.80 8.76
N GLY A 362 -4.71 -13.37 7.81
CA GLY A 362 -3.28 -13.70 7.76
C GLY A 362 -3.00 -15.18 7.47
N LYS A 363 -4.00 -15.97 7.12
CA LYS A 363 -3.84 -17.39 6.78
C LYS A 363 -3.32 -17.56 5.35
N GLY A 364 -2.09 -18.02 5.21
CA GLY A 364 -1.52 -18.43 3.92
C GLY A 364 -1.03 -17.32 2.98
N MET A 365 -1.18 -16.02 3.35
CA MET A 365 -0.82 -14.87 2.49
C MET A 365 0.37 -14.06 3.02
N PHE A 366 1.18 -14.64 3.88
CA PHE A 366 2.26 -13.95 4.56
C PHE A 366 3.33 -13.41 3.60
N GLY A 367 3.47 -12.09 3.56
CA GLY A 367 4.51 -11.42 2.79
C GLY A 367 4.26 -11.37 1.27
N ARG A 368 3.07 -11.73 0.80
CA ARG A 368 2.68 -11.56 -0.60
C ARG A 368 1.65 -10.46 -0.74
N LYS A 369 1.88 -9.55 -1.68
CA LYS A 369 0.92 -8.54 -2.08
C LYS A 369 -0.10 -9.15 -3.03
N VAL A 370 -1.38 -8.97 -2.77
CA VAL A 370 -2.43 -9.35 -3.72
C VAL A 370 -2.75 -8.18 -4.62
N LEU A 371 -2.84 -8.46 -5.92
CA LEU A 371 -3.29 -7.49 -6.92
C LEU A 371 -4.49 -8.10 -7.67
N LEU A 372 -5.47 -7.26 -7.92
CA LEU A 372 -6.66 -7.61 -8.69
C LEU A 372 -6.45 -7.21 -10.16
N ARG A 373 -6.86 -8.10 -11.06
CA ARG A 373 -6.97 -7.83 -12.49
C ARG A 373 -8.36 -8.22 -12.95
N PHE A 374 -9.11 -7.27 -13.45
CA PHE A 374 -10.36 -7.54 -14.14
C PHE A 374 -10.07 -7.68 -15.63
N GLU A 375 -10.40 -8.84 -16.20
CA GLU A 375 -10.36 -9.01 -17.66
C GLU A 375 -11.47 -8.19 -18.32
N THR A 376 -11.13 -7.49 -19.39
CA THR A 376 -12.02 -6.58 -20.15
C THR A 376 -12.41 -7.17 -21.50
#